data_3978209a5b68ae11d59ca2a7d286332f
#
_entry.id   3978209a5b68ae11d59ca2a7d286332f
#
_cell.length_a   1.000
_cell.length_b   1.000
_cell.length_c   1.000
_cell.angle_alpha   90.00
_cell.angle_beta   90.00
_cell.angle_gamma   90.00
#
_symmetry.space_group_name_H-M   'P 1'
#
loop_
_entity.id
_entity.type
_entity.pdbx_description
1 polymer ?
#
loop_
_entity_poly.entity_id
_entity_poly.type
_entity_poly.pdbx_seq_one_letter_code
_entity_poly.pdbx_strand_id
1 'polypeptide(L)'
;MNKQTLFVTLTTAALMCGCQSSKVKISGRFVGGDAKNIYLEQVLPLTQSVVDSAALAPDGSYRMELTGVAKTPSLYNVIYDGERIPLLLAGGDRLTLGSVGSVIRNYTVEGSSESELLRQFYQAFVTGAQQLENMGTEFARKLTDEERKSLIKEYTAEYYRIRREQLRFIIEHKASLAAVYALYQRLPGDTYLFNGDSDVVYYRTVAEALQESYPESPYLQSLMGEIARMDARISLSSQITEAGYPDLELSDIYGKK
;
A
#
# COMPACT_ATOMS: atom_id res chain seq x y z
N MET A 1 58.95 15.16 53.13
CA MET A 1 58.82 14.89 51.72
C MET A 1 57.62 13.97 51.53
N ASN A 2 56.41 14.56 51.24
CA ASN A 2 55.17 13.82 51.10
C ASN A 2 54.94 13.55 49.66
N LYS A 3 54.87 12.28 49.26
CA LYS A 3 54.42 11.82 47.95
C LYS A 3 52.92 11.65 48.02
N GLN A 4 52.19 12.57 47.38
CA GLN A 4 50.78 12.42 47.13
C GLN A 4 50.61 11.54 45.85
N THR A 5 50.03 10.37 46.07
CA THR A 5 49.63 9.44 44.95
C THR A 5 48.25 9.85 44.45
N LEU A 6 48.19 10.38 43.22
CA LEU A 6 46.95 10.76 42.54
C LEU A 6 46.31 9.49 41.97
N PHE A 7 45.20 9.03 42.55
CA PHE A 7 44.36 7.97 41.99
C PHE A 7 43.44 8.57 40.91
N VAL A 8 43.76 8.29 39.66
CA VAL A 8 42.86 8.57 38.52
C VAL A 8 41.91 7.39 38.39
N THR A 9 40.66 7.55 38.87
CA THR A 9 39.58 6.61 38.63
C THR A 9 39.04 6.82 37.22
N LEU A 10 39.43 5.93 36.30
CA LEU A 10 38.89 5.85 34.95
C LEU A 10 37.49 5.25 35.00
N THR A 11 36.44 6.09 34.97
CA THR A 11 35.05 5.65 34.90
C THR A 11 34.75 5.23 33.48
N THR A 12 34.80 3.93 33.21
CA THR A 12 34.36 3.34 31.94
C THR A 12 32.85 3.39 31.88
N ALA A 13 32.30 4.39 31.22
CA ALA A 13 30.88 4.42 30.86
C ALA A 13 30.65 3.30 29.81
N ALA A 14 30.18 2.15 30.28
CA ALA A 14 29.66 1.11 29.40
C ALA A 14 28.41 1.65 28.69
N LEU A 15 28.58 2.07 27.45
CA LEU A 15 27.47 2.29 26.51
C LEU A 15 26.77 0.94 26.34
N MET A 16 25.77 0.69 27.16
CA MET A 16 24.78 -0.35 26.91
C MET A 16 24.03 0.06 25.65
N CYS A 17 24.54 -0.28 24.46
CA CYS A 17 23.73 -0.42 23.26
C CYS A 17 22.69 -1.50 23.56
N GLY A 18 21.57 -1.10 24.15
CA GLY A 18 20.42 -1.97 24.30
C GLY A 18 20.00 -2.39 22.90
N CYS A 19 20.27 -3.64 22.56
CA CYS A 19 19.60 -4.32 21.46
C CYS A 19 18.10 -4.27 21.78
N GLN A 20 17.45 -3.20 21.39
CA GLN A 20 16.00 -3.08 21.47
C GLN A 20 15.44 -4.16 20.55
N SER A 21 14.80 -5.14 21.15
CA SER A 21 14.21 -6.30 20.49
C SER A 21 13.43 -5.84 19.26
N SER A 22 13.95 -6.14 18.07
CA SER A 22 13.33 -5.93 16.77
C SER A 22 12.21 -6.96 16.50
N LYS A 23 11.42 -7.27 17.54
CA LYS A 23 10.36 -8.26 17.47
C LYS A 23 9.02 -7.61 17.24
N VAL A 24 8.24 -8.18 16.30
CA VAL A 24 6.82 -7.88 16.12
C VAL A 24 6.03 -9.03 16.70
N LYS A 25 4.99 -8.73 17.46
CA LYS A 25 4.04 -9.72 17.98
C LYS A 25 2.65 -9.44 17.42
N ILE A 26 2.06 -10.44 16.83
CA ILE A 26 0.70 -10.38 16.30
C ILE A 26 -0.10 -11.46 17.02
N SER A 27 -1.22 -11.09 17.58
CA SER A 27 -2.16 -12.03 18.21
C SER A 27 -3.59 -11.60 17.91
N GLY A 28 -4.53 -12.53 18.03
CA GLY A 28 -5.92 -12.19 17.82
C GLY A 28 -6.80 -13.41 17.61
N ARG A 29 -7.93 -13.18 16.95
CA ARG A 29 -8.92 -14.21 16.75
C ARG A 29 -9.65 -14.01 15.42
N PHE A 30 -9.74 -15.08 14.62
CA PHE A 30 -10.59 -15.12 13.43
C PHE A 30 -11.73 -16.10 13.67
N VAL A 31 -12.96 -15.67 13.37
CA VAL A 31 -14.18 -16.46 13.57
C VAL A 31 -15.01 -16.44 12.30
N GLY A 32 -15.41 -17.62 11.83
CA GLY A 32 -16.35 -17.77 10.70
C GLY A 32 -15.71 -18.17 9.38
N GLY A 33 -14.42 -18.52 9.36
CA GLY A 33 -13.76 -19.13 8.21
C GLY A 33 -13.41 -20.60 8.46
N ASP A 34 -13.06 -21.32 7.40
CA ASP A 34 -12.70 -22.75 7.43
C ASP A 34 -11.19 -23.01 7.50
N ALA A 35 -10.39 -21.96 7.29
CA ALA A 35 -8.93 -22.09 7.32
C ALA A 35 -8.41 -22.42 8.71
N LYS A 36 -7.50 -23.41 8.78
CA LYS A 36 -6.86 -23.86 10.03
C LYS A 36 -5.55 -23.14 10.32
N ASN A 37 -5.01 -22.45 9.34
CA ASN A 37 -3.74 -21.74 9.42
C ASN A 37 -3.89 -20.31 8.93
N ILE A 38 -3.05 -19.45 9.49
CA ILE A 38 -2.88 -18.06 9.10
C ILE A 38 -1.41 -17.87 8.70
N TYR A 39 -1.17 -17.08 7.67
CA TYR A 39 0.17 -16.82 7.16
C TYR A 39 0.46 -15.33 7.21
N LEU A 40 1.72 -14.98 7.45
CA LEU A 40 2.23 -13.62 7.34
C LEU A 40 3.15 -13.55 6.12
N GLU A 41 2.78 -12.75 5.15
CA GLU A 41 3.52 -12.50 3.92
C GLU A 41 4.16 -11.12 3.99
N GLN A 42 5.45 -11.00 3.76
CA GLN A 42 6.12 -9.72 3.56
C GLN A 42 5.98 -9.30 2.10
N VAL A 43 5.62 -8.04 1.87
CA VAL A 43 5.42 -7.47 0.53
C VAL A 43 6.44 -6.36 0.30
N LEU A 44 7.51 -6.67 -0.41
CA LEU A 44 8.49 -5.70 -0.87
C LEU A 44 8.18 -5.29 -2.33
N PRO A 45 8.72 -4.19 -2.84
CA PRO A 45 8.40 -3.69 -4.19
C PRO A 45 8.59 -4.70 -5.32
N LEU A 46 9.56 -5.62 -5.18
CA LEU A 46 9.91 -6.59 -6.22
C LEU A 46 9.66 -8.04 -5.80
N THR A 47 9.33 -8.31 -4.54
CA THR A 47 9.19 -9.68 -4.02
C THR A 47 8.10 -9.77 -2.97
N GLN A 48 7.45 -10.94 -2.93
CA GLN A 48 6.52 -11.31 -1.88
C GLN A 48 6.92 -12.68 -1.35
N SER A 49 6.93 -12.84 -0.03
CA SER A 49 7.29 -14.11 0.59
C SER A 49 6.58 -14.31 1.92
N VAL A 50 6.12 -15.52 2.17
CA VAL A 50 5.61 -15.92 3.48
C VAL A 50 6.79 -16.00 4.45
N VAL A 51 6.72 -15.23 5.53
CA VAL A 51 7.80 -15.10 6.53
C VAL A 51 7.46 -15.77 7.87
N ASP A 52 6.18 -16.01 8.12
CA ASP A 52 5.71 -16.73 9.31
C ASP A 52 4.32 -17.35 9.09
N SER A 53 3.94 -18.28 9.96
CA SER A 53 2.62 -18.89 9.96
C SER A 53 2.24 -19.38 11.36
N ALA A 54 0.94 -19.46 11.63
CA ALA A 54 0.42 -20.02 12.87
C ALA A 54 -0.83 -20.87 12.60
N ALA A 55 -0.97 -21.95 13.37
CA ALA A 55 -2.21 -22.70 13.44
C ALA A 55 -3.21 -21.93 14.31
N LEU A 56 -4.48 -21.94 13.91
CA LEU A 56 -5.56 -21.41 14.74
C LEU A 56 -5.98 -22.46 15.78
N ALA A 57 -6.18 -22.01 17.02
CA ALA A 57 -6.81 -22.81 18.06
C ALA A 57 -8.30 -23.07 17.69
N PRO A 58 -8.97 -24.03 18.35
CA PRO A 58 -10.38 -24.34 18.08
C PRO A 58 -11.35 -23.15 18.24
N ASP A 59 -10.95 -22.15 19.03
CA ASP A 59 -11.72 -20.91 19.21
C ASP A 59 -11.37 -19.82 18.20
N GLY A 60 -10.46 -20.12 17.25
CA GLY A 60 -9.96 -19.19 16.22
C GLY A 60 -8.82 -18.27 16.69
N SER A 61 -8.34 -18.40 17.92
CA SER A 61 -7.21 -17.60 18.41
C SER A 61 -5.88 -18.06 17.82
N TYR A 62 -4.94 -17.10 17.70
CA TYR A 62 -3.60 -17.36 17.20
C TYR A 62 -2.57 -16.40 17.78
N ARG A 63 -1.29 -16.73 17.61
CA ARG A 63 -0.15 -15.88 17.93
C ARG A 63 0.99 -16.11 16.96
N MET A 64 1.61 -15.02 16.49
CA MET A 64 2.84 -15.02 15.69
C MET A 64 3.87 -14.08 16.32
N GLU A 65 5.15 -14.40 16.15
CA GLU A 65 6.26 -13.56 16.62
C GLU A 65 7.35 -13.52 15.54
N LEU A 66 7.49 -12.38 14.88
CA LEU A 66 8.51 -12.16 13.86
C LEU A 66 9.70 -11.44 14.51
N THR A 67 10.92 -11.92 14.23
CA THR A 67 12.18 -11.34 14.73
C THR A 67 12.97 -10.70 13.60
N GLY A 68 13.85 -9.76 13.91
CA GLY A 68 14.70 -9.10 12.91
C GLY A 68 13.98 -8.05 12.08
N VAL A 69 12.80 -7.59 12.50
CA VAL A 69 12.06 -6.54 11.79
C VAL A 69 12.71 -5.19 11.99
N ALA A 70 12.92 -4.43 10.91
CA ALA A 70 13.45 -3.07 10.98
C ALA A 70 12.50 -2.12 11.71
N LYS A 71 13.05 -1.03 12.25
CA LYS A 71 12.24 0.04 12.86
C LYS A 71 11.45 0.84 11.81
N THR A 72 11.95 0.90 10.58
CA THR A 72 11.21 1.47 9.46
C THR A 72 10.04 0.55 9.11
N PRO A 73 8.81 1.07 9.03
CA PRO A 73 7.67 0.26 8.66
C PRO A 73 7.86 -0.45 7.31
N SER A 74 7.28 -1.64 7.19
CA SER A 74 7.26 -2.42 5.96
C SER A 74 5.86 -2.99 5.74
N LEU A 75 5.49 -3.25 4.51
CA LEU A 75 4.19 -3.79 4.15
C LEU A 75 4.18 -5.31 4.33
N TYR A 76 3.14 -5.79 4.97
CA TYR A 76 2.84 -7.20 5.16
C TYR A 76 1.38 -7.47 4.80
N ASN A 77 1.09 -8.72 4.44
CA ASN A 77 -0.28 -9.22 4.38
C ASN A 77 -0.45 -10.34 5.39
N VAL A 78 -1.50 -10.28 6.16
CA VAL A 78 -2.02 -11.46 6.85
C VAL A 78 -2.97 -12.17 5.90
N ILE A 79 -2.68 -13.44 5.63
CA ILE A 79 -3.47 -14.28 4.73
C ILE A 79 -4.28 -15.27 5.59
N TYR A 80 -5.59 -15.19 5.46
CA TYR A 80 -6.53 -16.08 6.12
C TYR A 80 -7.69 -16.38 5.17
N ASP A 81 -8.02 -17.65 5.00
CA ASP A 81 -9.12 -18.15 4.17
C ASP A 81 -9.09 -17.60 2.72
N GLY A 82 -7.88 -17.45 2.15
CA GLY A 82 -7.65 -16.90 0.80
C GLY A 82 -7.69 -15.38 0.70
N GLU A 83 -8.13 -14.69 1.74
CA GLU A 83 -8.16 -13.23 1.80
C GLU A 83 -6.86 -12.64 2.36
N ARG A 84 -6.52 -11.42 1.97
CA ARG A 84 -5.33 -10.70 2.42
C ARG A 84 -5.70 -9.43 3.17
N ILE A 85 -5.17 -9.29 4.39
CA ILE A 85 -5.29 -8.09 5.22
C ILE A 85 -3.96 -7.35 5.18
N PRO A 86 -3.89 -6.16 4.59
CA PRO A 86 -2.65 -5.38 4.56
C PRO A 86 -2.37 -4.76 5.93
N LEU A 87 -1.08 -4.83 6.34
CA LEU A 87 -0.55 -4.26 7.56
C LEU A 87 0.75 -3.51 7.28
N LEU A 88 1.03 -2.48 8.05
CA LEU A 88 2.33 -1.83 8.14
C LEU A 88 2.95 -2.17 9.50
N LEU A 89 4.03 -2.94 9.48
CA LEU A 89 4.70 -3.42 10.69
C LEU A 89 6.11 -2.85 10.80
N ALA A 90 6.44 -2.41 12.01
CA ALA A 90 7.76 -1.95 12.41
C ALA A 90 8.27 -2.74 13.61
N GLY A 91 9.59 -2.84 13.75
CA GLY A 91 10.22 -3.54 14.88
C GLY A 91 9.83 -2.92 16.21
N GLY A 92 9.21 -3.71 17.06
CA GLY A 92 8.65 -3.32 18.36
C GLY A 92 7.14 -3.38 18.45
N ASP A 93 6.44 -3.46 17.31
CA ASP A 93 4.98 -3.49 17.24
C ASP A 93 4.38 -4.70 17.98
N ARG A 94 3.24 -4.46 18.61
CA ARG A 94 2.44 -5.49 19.28
C ARG A 94 0.98 -5.30 18.86
N LEU A 95 0.55 -6.10 17.90
CA LEU A 95 -0.78 -5.96 17.30
C LEU A 95 -1.76 -6.97 17.85
N THR A 96 -3.00 -6.52 18.01
CA THR A 96 -4.17 -7.39 18.07
C THR A 96 -4.92 -7.28 16.76
N LEU A 97 -5.03 -8.38 16.02
CA LEU A 97 -5.71 -8.45 14.73
C LEU A 97 -6.74 -9.57 14.74
N GLY A 98 -7.97 -9.24 14.44
CA GLY A 98 -9.06 -10.21 14.40
C GLY A 98 -10.18 -9.82 13.47
N SER A 99 -11.04 -10.80 13.17
CA SER A 99 -12.26 -10.59 12.37
C SER A 99 -13.35 -11.57 12.77
N VAL A 100 -14.59 -11.16 12.51
CA VAL A 100 -15.79 -12.00 12.61
C VAL A 100 -16.53 -11.95 11.29
N GLY A 101 -16.69 -13.09 10.62
CA GLY A 101 -17.27 -13.19 9.28
C GLY A 101 -16.30 -12.79 8.18
N SER A 102 -16.73 -11.96 7.23
CA SER A 102 -15.86 -11.50 6.12
C SER A 102 -14.63 -10.78 6.64
N VAL A 103 -13.47 -11.33 6.34
CA VAL A 103 -12.17 -10.89 6.85
C VAL A 103 -11.86 -9.48 6.38
N ILE A 104 -11.94 -9.22 5.07
CA ILE A 104 -11.56 -7.95 4.46
C ILE A 104 -12.42 -6.78 4.96
N ARG A 105 -13.71 -7.01 5.23
CA ARG A 105 -14.65 -5.95 5.59
C ARG A 105 -14.70 -5.65 7.07
N ASN A 106 -14.48 -6.67 7.91
CA ASN A 106 -14.79 -6.59 9.34
C ASN A 106 -13.57 -6.78 10.24
N TYR A 107 -12.35 -6.81 9.67
CA TYR A 107 -11.18 -6.94 10.52
C TYR A 107 -10.93 -5.68 11.35
N THR A 108 -10.40 -5.91 12.53
CA THR A 108 -9.90 -4.87 13.43
C THR A 108 -8.40 -5.06 13.62
N VAL A 109 -7.67 -3.97 13.74
CA VAL A 109 -6.27 -3.96 14.11
C VAL A 109 -6.06 -2.89 15.16
N GLU A 110 -5.32 -3.21 16.21
CA GLU A 110 -4.98 -2.33 17.31
C GLU A 110 -3.51 -2.52 17.69
N GLY A 111 -2.87 -1.45 18.19
CA GLY A 111 -1.49 -1.49 18.71
C GLY A 111 -0.41 -1.10 17.70
N SER A 112 -0.79 -0.65 16.49
CA SER A 112 0.09 0.01 15.52
C SER A 112 -0.68 1.09 14.78
N SER A 113 -0.31 2.35 14.97
CA SER A 113 -0.97 3.48 14.32
C SER A 113 -0.91 3.43 12.80
N GLU A 114 0.21 2.94 12.24
CA GLU A 114 0.38 2.77 10.80
C GLU A 114 -0.55 1.69 10.23
N SER A 115 -0.70 0.55 10.92
CA SER A 115 -1.64 -0.50 10.52
C SER A 115 -3.09 -0.08 10.69
N GLU A 116 -3.42 0.67 11.74
CA GLU A 116 -4.76 1.22 11.94
C GLU A 116 -5.13 2.23 10.85
N LEU A 117 -4.19 3.11 10.48
CA LEU A 117 -4.34 4.05 9.38
C LEU A 117 -4.56 3.32 8.05
N LEU A 118 -3.73 2.32 7.76
CA LEU A 118 -3.86 1.50 6.55
C LEU A 118 -5.21 0.76 6.50
N ARG A 119 -5.67 0.23 7.64
CA ARG A 119 -7.00 -0.41 7.75
C ARG A 119 -8.13 0.54 7.38
N GLN A 120 -8.12 1.76 7.93
CA GLN A 120 -9.16 2.76 7.65
C GLN A 120 -9.25 3.07 6.16
N PHE A 121 -8.10 3.30 5.53
CA PHE A 121 -8.03 3.49 4.08
C PHE A 121 -8.56 2.27 3.32
N TYR A 122 -8.02 1.08 3.63
CA TYR A 122 -8.31 -0.13 2.88
C TYR A 122 -9.78 -0.53 2.92
N GLN A 123 -10.42 -0.46 4.09
CA GLN A 123 -11.85 -0.77 4.23
C GLN A 123 -12.74 0.21 3.45
N ALA A 124 -12.42 1.50 3.47
CA ALA A 124 -13.13 2.51 2.68
C ALA A 124 -12.96 2.25 1.17
N PHE A 125 -11.72 1.97 0.74
CA PHE A 125 -11.40 1.67 -0.65
C PHE A 125 -12.13 0.41 -1.16
N VAL A 126 -12.06 -0.71 -0.42
CA VAL A 126 -12.73 -1.98 -0.79
C VAL A 126 -14.24 -1.80 -0.90
N THR A 127 -14.84 -1.01 0.00
CA THR A 127 -16.28 -0.70 -0.05
C THR A 127 -16.64 0.05 -1.33
N GLY A 128 -15.88 1.07 -1.70
CA GLY A 128 -16.12 1.84 -2.93
C GLY A 128 -15.85 1.01 -4.19
N ALA A 129 -14.76 0.22 -4.19
CA ALA A 129 -14.44 -0.68 -5.30
C ALA A 129 -15.56 -1.70 -5.56
N GLN A 130 -16.13 -2.28 -4.50
CA GLN A 130 -17.27 -3.20 -4.60
C GLN A 130 -18.52 -2.52 -5.15
N GLN A 131 -18.77 -1.27 -4.78
CA GLN A 131 -19.88 -0.49 -5.36
C GLN A 131 -19.71 -0.31 -6.87
N LEU A 132 -18.50 0.06 -7.32
CA LEU A 132 -18.20 0.18 -8.75
C LEU A 132 -18.33 -1.17 -9.48
N GLU A 133 -17.88 -2.25 -8.87
CA GLU A 133 -18.01 -3.59 -9.44
C GLU A 133 -19.49 -3.98 -9.62
N ASN A 134 -20.31 -3.77 -8.59
CA ASN A 134 -21.74 -4.01 -8.65
C ASN A 134 -22.41 -3.18 -9.76
N MET A 135 -22.08 -1.90 -9.86
CA MET A 135 -22.57 -1.03 -10.94
C MET A 135 -22.06 -1.50 -12.30
N GLY A 136 -20.80 -1.98 -12.38
CA GLY A 136 -20.21 -2.56 -13.59
C GLY A 136 -20.99 -3.75 -14.12
N THR A 137 -21.49 -4.63 -13.23
CA THR A 137 -22.28 -5.80 -13.63
C THR A 137 -23.65 -5.41 -14.22
N GLU A 138 -24.21 -4.26 -13.82
CA GLU A 138 -25.47 -3.77 -14.36
C GLU A 138 -25.38 -3.42 -15.86
N PHE A 139 -24.20 -3.03 -16.37
CA PHE A 139 -24.01 -2.78 -17.81
C PHE A 139 -24.17 -4.02 -18.69
N ALA A 140 -24.08 -5.22 -18.12
CA ALA A 140 -24.31 -6.48 -18.85
C ALA A 140 -25.80 -6.77 -19.08
N ARG A 141 -26.69 -6.04 -18.39
CA ARG A 141 -28.14 -6.18 -18.58
C ARG A 141 -28.61 -5.48 -19.86
N LYS A 142 -29.78 -5.89 -20.36
CA LYS A 142 -30.44 -5.17 -21.46
C LYS A 142 -31.03 -3.87 -20.89
N LEU A 143 -30.35 -2.75 -21.17
CA LEU A 143 -30.75 -1.42 -20.72
C LEU A 143 -31.31 -0.61 -21.90
N THR A 144 -32.27 0.26 -21.61
CA THR A 144 -32.65 1.35 -22.52
C THR A 144 -31.53 2.39 -22.60
N ASP A 145 -31.59 3.29 -23.59
CA ASP A 145 -30.60 4.36 -23.74
C ASP A 145 -30.60 5.31 -22.55
N GLU A 146 -31.76 5.60 -21.97
CA GLU A 146 -31.92 6.44 -20.79
C GLU A 146 -31.31 5.78 -19.55
N GLU A 147 -31.60 4.49 -19.31
CA GLU A 147 -31.02 3.73 -18.19
C GLU A 147 -29.51 3.64 -18.30
N ARG A 148 -28.99 3.40 -19.52
CA ARG A 148 -27.54 3.35 -19.78
C ARG A 148 -26.87 4.70 -19.50
N LYS A 149 -27.47 5.81 -19.92
CA LYS A 149 -26.96 7.16 -19.63
C LYS A 149 -26.95 7.46 -18.13
N SER A 150 -28.02 7.10 -17.40
CA SER A 150 -28.09 7.26 -15.96
C SER A 150 -26.99 6.46 -15.25
N LEU A 151 -26.84 5.18 -15.61
CA LEU A 151 -25.84 4.30 -15.04
C LEU A 151 -24.40 4.80 -15.30
N ILE A 152 -24.10 5.30 -16.51
CA ILE A 152 -22.80 5.91 -16.84
C ILE A 152 -22.54 7.13 -15.92
N LYS A 153 -23.55 7.99 -15.74
CA LYS A 153 -23.43 9.18 -14.88
C LYS A 153 -23.16 8.79 -13.43
N GLU A 154 -23.89 7.82 -12.91
CA GLU A 154 -23.73 7.32 -11.54
C GLU A 154 -22.38 6.65 -11.33
N TYR A 155 -21.96 5.76 -12.24
CA TYR A 155 -20.66 5.11 -12.22
C TYR A 155 -19.52 6.13 -12.26
N THR A 156 -19.62 7.13 -13.14
CA THR A 156 -18.63 8.21 -13.25
C THR A 156 -18.55 9.04 -11.98
N ALA A 157 -19.69 9.37 -11.38
CA ALA A 157 -19.74 10.12 -10.13
C ALA A 157 -19.08 9.34 -8.97
N GLU A 158 -19.36 8.03 -8.87
CA GLU A 158 -18.77 7.16 -7.86
C GLU A 158 -17.26 6.98 -8.06
N TYR A 159 -16.80 6.78 -9.29
CA TYR A 159 -15.38 6.74 -9.64
C TYR A 159 -14.64 7.99 -9.15
N TYR A 160 -15.18 9.18 -9.45
CA TYR A 160 -14.55 10.43 -9.02
C TYR A 160 -14.67 10.67 -7.51
N ARG A 161 -15.70 10.14 -6.85
CA ARG A 161 -15.81 10.16 -5.39
C ARG A 161 -14.66 9.37 -4.76
N ILE A 162 -14.47 8.11 -5.18
CA ILE A 162 -13.40 7.24 -4.69
C ILE A 162 -12.03 7.90 -4.94
N ARG A 163 -11.80 8.38 -6.15
CA ARG A 163 -10.53 9.03 -6.50
C ARG A 163 -10.24 10.26 -5.61
N ARG A 164 -11.24 11.10 -5.32
CA ARG A 164 -11.07 12.27 -4.44
C ARG A 164 -10.78 11.87 -3.00
N GLU A 165 -11.47 10.88 -2.47
CA GLU A 165 -11.24 10.38 -1.11
C GLU A 165 -9.85 9.78 -0.96
N GLN A 166 -9.44 8.99 -1.94
CA GLN A 166 -8.09 8.40 -1.96
C GLN A 166 -7.01 9.48 -2.09
N LEU A 167 -7.21 10.47 -2.95
CA LEU A 167 -6.29 11.60 -3.08
C LEU A 167 -6.18 12.38 -1.76
N ARG A 168 -7.30 12.66 -1.10
CA ARG A 168 -7.30 13.32 0.20
C ARG A 168 -6.46 12.52 1.21
N PHE A 169 -6.70 11.22 1.30
CA PHE A 169 -5.93 10.33 2.17
C PHE A 169 -4.42 10.38 1.87
N ILE A 170 -4.04 10.29 0.59
CA ILE A 170 -2.63 10.35 0.17
C ILE A 170 -1.98 11.66 0.63
N ILE A 171 -2.63 12.80 0.44
CA ILE A 171 -2.07 14.11 0.79
C ILE A 171 -2.01 14.31 2.31
N GLU A 172 -3.06 13.91 3.04
CA GLU A 172 -3.11 14.02 4.50
C GLU A 172 -2.07 13.13 5.19
N HIS A 173 -1.73 11.99 4.58
CA HIS A 173 -0.83 10.99 5.16
C HIS A 173 0.45 10.75 4.33
N LYS A 174 0.89 11.75 3.58
CA LYS A 174 2.02 11.64 2.63
C LYS A 174 3.34 11.13 3.23
N ALA A 175 3.55 11.31 4.53
CA ALA A 175 4.74 10.84 5.26
C ALA A 175 4.63 9.38 5.75
N SER A 176 3.49 8.70 5.52
CA SER A 176 3.27 7.31 5.86
C SER A 176 3.40 6.40 4.64
N LEU A 177 3.86 5.16 4.84
CA LEU A 177 3.84 4.13 3.77
C LEU A 177 2.41 3.74 3.37
N ALA A 178 1.39 4.06 4.17
CA ALA A 178 -0.01 3.89 3.77
C ALA A 178 -0.37 4.75 2.55
N ALA A 179 0.26 5.92 2.37
CA ALA A 179 0.08 6.74 1.17
C ALA A 179 0.69 6.08 -0.08
N VAL A 180 1.85 5.41 0.06
CA VAL A 180 2.40 4.59 -1.04
C VAL A 180 1.44 3.46 -1.40
N TYR A 181 0.94 2.73 -0.39
CA TYR A 181 -0.05 1.68 -0.62
C TYR A 181 -1.28 2.22 -1.38
N ALA A 182 -1.78 3.40 -0.98
CA ALA A 182 -2.91 4.05 -1.63
C ALA A 182 -2.63 4.43 -3.09
N LEU A 183 -1.44 4.92 -3.44
CA LEU A 183 -1.06 5.28 -4.83
C LEU A 183 -1.17 4.11 -5.81
N TYR A 184 -0.94 2.87 -5.34
CA TYR A 184 -0.91 1.67 -6.18
C TYR A 184 -2.19 0.84 -6.14
N GLN A 185 -3.28 1.37 -5.58
CA GLN A 185 -4.54 0.65 -5.58
C GLN A 185 -5.17 0.60 -6.99
N ARG A 186 -5.81 -0.54 -7.26
CA ARG A 186 -6.49 -0.81 -8.53
C ARG A 186 -7.98 -0.97 -8.30
N LEU A 187 -8.76 -0.42 -9.20
CA LEU A 187 -10.19 -0.65 -9.28
C LEU A 187 -10.51 -1.97 -10.01
N PRO A 188 -11.74 -2.45 -9.94
CA PRO A 188 -12.20 -3.57 -10.77
C PRO A 188 -11.85 -3.36 -12.24
N GLY A 189 -11.38 -4.43 -12.90
CA GLY A 189 -10.85 -4.34 -14.27
C GLY A 189 -9.36 -3.99 -14.34
N ASP A 190 -8.63 -4.10 -13.22
CA ASP A 190 -7.18 -3.92 -13.11
C ASP A 190 -6.67 -2.51 -13.48
N THR A 191 -7.51 -1.49 -13.25
CA THR A 191 -7.21 -0.10 -13.58
C THR A 191 -6.65 0.65 -12.38
N TYR A 192 -5.43 1.18 -12.48
CA TYR A 192 -4.88 2.10 -11.48
C TYR A 192 -5.64 3.43 -11.46
N LEU A 193 -5.93 3.93 -10.26
CA LEU A 193 -6.58 5.24 -10.07
C LEU A 193 -5.67 6.42 -10.41
N PHE A 194 -4.35 6.25 -10.25
CA PHE A 194 -3.33 7.28 -10.43
C PHE A 194 -2.26 6.79 -11.42
N ASN A 195 -2.57 6.84 -12.72
CA ASN A 195 -1.64 6.44 -13.79
C ASN A 195 -1.54 7.47 -14.93
N GLY A 196 -2.25 8.57 -14.83
CA GLY A 196 -2.18 9.66 -15.79
C GLY A 196 -0.90 10.48 -15.64
N ASP A 197 -0.48 11.16 -16.70
CA ASP A 197 0.73 11.97 -16.68
C ASP A 197 0.67 13.10 -15.63
N SER A 198 -0.52 13.69 -15.43
CA SER A 198 -0.75 14.69 -14.37
C SER A 198 -0.65 14.13 -12.95
N ASP A 199 -0.73 12.81 -12.78
CA ASP A 199 -0.71 12.20 -11.45
C ASP A 199 0.70 12.11 -10.85
N VAL A 200 1.75 12.32 -11.64
CA VAL A 200 3.14 12.32 -11.18
C VAL A 200 3.37 13.28 -10.00
N VAL A 201 2.61 14.36 -9.91
CA VAL A 201 2.69 15.31 -8.80
C VAL A 201 2.40 14.67 -7.44
N TYR A 202 1.47 13.72 -7.37
CA TYR A 202 1.14 13.02 -6.13
C TYR A 202 2.24 12.05 -5.72
N TYR A 203 2.84 11.36 -6.68
CA TYR A 203 4.01 10.50 -6.46
C TYR A 203 5.19 11.29 -5.90
N ARG A 204 5.49 12.47 -6.48
CA ARG A 204 6.54 13.37 -5.99
C ARG A 204 6.25 13.85 -4.57
N THR A 205 5.02 14.31 -4.31
CA THR A 205 4.61 14.78 -2.97
C THR A 205 4.81 13.72 -1.89
N VAL A 206 4.50 12.45 -2.19
CA VAL A 206 4.73 11.34 -1.26
C VAL A 206 6.22 11.02 -1.16
N ALA A 207 6.97 11.00 -2.27
CA ALA A 207 8.40 10.71 -2.27
C ALA A 207 9.19 11.75 -1.45
N GLU A 208 8.89 13.04 -1.60
CA GLU A 208 9.52 14.12 -0.82
C GLU A 208 9.28 13.95 0.68
N ALA A 209 8.04 13.66 1.09
CA ALA A 209 7.72 13.45 2.50
C ALA A 209 8.37 12.16 3.07
N LEU A 210 8.46 11.10 2.29
CA LEU A 210 9.12 9.85 2.70
C LEU A 210 10.65 10.00 2.73
N GLN A 211 11.23 10.87 1.89
CA GLN A 211 12.67 11.16 1.95
C GLN A 211 13.08 11.75 3.32
N GLU A 212 12.18 12.50 3.96
CA GLU A 212 12.39 13.02 5.31
C GLU A 212 12.16 11.96 6.38
N SER A 213 11.12 11.13 6.23
CA SER A 213 10.68 10.18 7.26
C SER A 213 11.41 8.83 7.19
N TYR A 214 11.63 8.31 5.97
CA TYR A 214 12.13 6.95 5.71
C TYR A 214 13.10 6.93 4.51
N PRO A 215 14.24 7.65 4.54
CA PRO A 215 15.16 7.80 3.40
C PRO A 215 15.71 6.47 2.87
N GLU A 216 15.86 5.46 3.73
CA GLU A 216 16.38 4.13 3.39
C GLU A 216 15.27 3.14 2.97
N SER A 217 14.03 3.59 2.85
CA SER A 217 12.91 2.70 2.55
C SER A 217 12.99 2.16 1.11
N PRO A 218 12.89 0.84 0.89
CA PRO A 218 12.83 0.27 -0.46
C PRO A 218 11.58 0.72 -1.23
N TYR A 219 10.53 1.10 -0.54
CA TYR A 219 9.31 1.66 -1.16
C TYR A 219 9.55 3.06 -1.71
N LEU A 220 10.33 3.89 -1.02
CA LEU A 220 10.75 5.19 -1.54
C LEU A 220 11.61 5.04 -2.81
N GLN A 221 12.58 4.12 -2.80
CA GLN A 221 13.41 3.86 -3.97
C GLN A 221 12.58 3.40 -5.18
N SER A 222 11.62 2.52 -4.95
CA SER A 222 10.69 2.06 -5.99
C SER A 222 9.82 3.21 -6.51
N LEU A 223 9.31 4.06 -5.62
CA LEU A 223 8.50 5.23 -5.96
C LEU A 223 9.29 6.23 -6.81
N MET A 224 10.55 6.50 -6.47
CA MET A 224 11.44 7.35 -7.27
C MET A 224 11.69 6.77 -8.65
N GLY A 225 11.86 5.45 -8.76
CA GLY A 225 11.96 4.76 -10.04
C GLY A 225 10.69 4.89 -10.89
N GLU A 226 9.51 4.86 -10.28
CA GLU A 226 8.24 5.09 -10.98
C GLU A 226 8.11 6.54 -11.47
N ILE A 227 8.46 7.51 -10.63
CA ILE A 227 8.49 8.94 -11.02
C ILE A 227 9.38 9.13 -12.25
N ALA A 228 10.59 8.55 -12.25
CA ALA A 228 11.49 8.65 -13.40
C ALA A 228 10.89 8.05 -14.69
N ARG A 229 10.16 6.93 -14.59
CA ARG A 229 9.44 6.35 -15.74
C ARG A 229 8.29 7.24 -16.22
N MET A 230 7.53 7.83 -15.31
CA MET A 230 6.46 8.77 -15.65
C MET A 230 7.02 10.02 -16.36
N ASP A 231 8.10 10.58 -15.84
CA ASP A 231 8.77 11.74 -16.45
C ASP A 231 9.31 11.45 -17.86
N ALA A 232 9.91 10.29 -18.04
CA ALA A 232 10.37 9.86 -19.37
C ALA A 232 9.22 9.73 -20.36
N ARG A 233 8.07 9.19 -19.92
CA ARG A 233 6.85 9.08 -20.74
C ARG A 233 6.29 10.45 -21.10
N ILE A 234 6.21 11.37 -20.13
CA ILE A 234 5.74 12.75 -20.33
C ILE A 234 6.63 13.47 -21.34
N SER A 235 7.97 13.37 -21.16
CA SER A 235 8.95 13.99 -22.08
C SER A 235 8.82 13.46 -23.50
N LEU A 236 8.68 12.13 -23.66
CA LEU A 236 8.49 11.52 -24.97
C LEU A 236 7.18 11.99 -25.65
N SER A 237 6.08 12.02 -24.88
CA SER A 237 4.79 12.50 -25.37
C SER A 237 4.87 13.96 -25.85
N SER A 238 5.56 14.83 -25.09
CA SER A 238 5.76 16.24 -25.50
C SER A 238 6.57 16.35 -26.78
N GLN A 239 7.64 15.59 -26.94
CA GLN A 239 8.47 15.60 -28.16
C GLN A 239 7.68 15.14 -29.39
N ILE A 240 6.83 14.11 -29.26
CA ILE A 240 5.97 13.64 -30.36
C ILE A 240 4.96 14.72 -30.74
N THR A 241 4.39 15.42 -29.76
CA THR A 241 3.42 16.50 -30.00
C THR A 241 4.07 17.70 -30.69
N GLU A 242 5.29 18.07 -30.30
CA GLU A 242 6.04 19.18 -30.91
C GLU A 242 6.56 18.85 -32.31
N ALA A 243 7.00 17.62 -32.55
CA ALA A 243 7.49 17.18 -33.85
C ALA A 243 6.39 17.01 -34.91
N GLY A 244 5.14 16.99 -34.49
CA GLY A 244 4.03 16.60 -35.34
C GLY A 244 4.04 15.10 -35.69
N TYR A 245 2.95 14.60 -36.21
CA TYR A 245 2.96 13.26 -36.83
C TYR A 245 3.72 13.34 -38.13
N PRO A 246 4.64 12.39 -38.41
CA PRO A 246 5.25 12.32 -39.74
C PRO A 246 4.13 12.18 -40.79
N ASP A 247 4.16 13.00 -41.81
CA ASP A 247 3.24 12.88 -42.95
C ASP A 247 3.43 11.49 -43.54
N LEU A 248 2.48 10.60 -43.29
CA LEU A 248 2.43 9.29 -43.87
C LEU A 248 1.82 9.45 -45.30
N GLU A 249 2.70 9.62 -46.27
CA GLU A 249 2.30 9.51 -47.67
C GLU A 249 1.99 8.05 -48.00
N LEU A 250 0.73 7.66 -47.93
CA LEU A 250 0.25 6.36 -48.38
C LEU A 250 -0.10 6.46 -49.85
N SER A 251 0.61 5.69 -50.69
CA SER A 251 0.16 5.45 -52.07
C SER A 251 -1.06 4.52 -52.04
N ASP A 252 -2.07 4.81 -52.85
CA ASP A 252 -3.18 3.89 -53.07
C ASP A 252 -2.72 2.63 -53.81
N ILE A 253 -3.61 1.66 -53.98
CA ILE A 253 -3.32 0.39 -54.68
C ILE A 253 -2.96 0.57 -56.15
N TYR A 254 -3.10 1.78 -56.69
CA TYR A 254 -2.73 2.16 -58.05
C TYR A 254 -1.47 3.02 -58.11
N GLY A 255 -0.77 3.20 -56.96
CA GLY A 255 0.48 3.96 -56.86
C GLY A 255 0.30 5.48 -56.89
N LYS A 256 -0.91 5.99 -56.68
CA LYS A 256 -1.21 7.42 -56.64
C LYS A 256 -0.99 7.91 -55.17
N LYS A 257 -0.16 8.95 -55.02
CA LYS A 257 0.06 9.63 -53.73
C LYS A 257 -1.12 10.55 -53.41
#